data_8c5f26555e104ab88a2d93627d392ce6
#
_entry.id   8c5f26555e104ab88a2d93627d392ce6
#
_cell.length_a   1.000
_cell.length_b   1.000
_cell.length_c   1.000
_cell.angle_alpha   90.00
_cell.angle_beta   90.00
_cell.angle_gamma   90.00
#
_symmetry.space_group_name_H-M   'P 1'
#
loop_
_entity.id
_entity.type
_entity.pdbx_description
1 polymer ?
#
loop_
_entity_poly.entity_id
_entity_poly.type
_entity_poly.pdbx_seq_one_letter_code
_entity_poly.pdbx_strand_id
1 'polypeptide(L)'
;MRSEGMPKIKKKWSFKLLQTQDRIREDGSCPVALVLRFCKQRSITTLNLMALPEQWDKEFERYNLKRKNSHSDALKFNTYLNMLATKLEEIISDFNKRKIPFTNIMLIEHLFVVEKTTKLKPYILQFIEKLETQERFGHAVTFISLLDYLEKFDKSLDRRLFADINYDYVCKFVRYQQKNGRMKGGISITVRALRTILNTAIQDNIGSPETYPFSNRYSTMTGKKIFSITKELKTKTRKRFIPNSYLLKFYNFDFKIPAYKRTQQLFFFSFFCGGINFIDMAKLKNTDILNGFTKKGEPMKYFIYEREKTHEPIEVALNKDIERQITSLKEDFPCTGNYLLPIVTTGENGKVLYNHIIEKRKKFNRYLKKMAKIMEFPEGLEDLSTYFARHSFAMSLFNKTKSIDIVSAGLHHASTETTKIYLEGFGKDEIAEMTEGLLA
;
A
#
# COMPACT_ATOMS: atom_id res chain seq x y z
N MET A 1 -48.91 -0.81 56.27
CA MET A 1 -48.79 -0.89 54.82
C MET A 1 -47.35 -1.15 54.45
N ARG A 2 -47.03 -2.37 54.01
CA ARG A 2 -45.68 -2.73 53.53
C ARG A 2 -45.57 -2.23 52.10
N SER A 3 -44.59 -1.37 51.85
CA SER A 3 -44.27 -0.94 50.48
C SER A 3 -43.74 -2.12 49.67
N GLU A 4 -44.51 -2.64 48.74
CA GLU A 4 -44.08 -3.61 47.75
C GLU A 4 -42.98 -2.96 46.92
N GLY A 5 -41.76 -3.51 47.04
CA GLY A 5 -40.62 -3.05 46.26
C GLY A 5 -40.80 -3.35 44.78
N MET A 6 -40.71 -2.34 43.93
CA MET A 6 -40.65 -2.52 42.49
C MET A 6 -39.66 -3.62 42.09
N PRO A 7 -39.97 -4.49 41.13
CA PRO A 7 -39.04 -5.54 40.68
C PRO A 7 -37.78 -4.91 40.13
N LYS A 8 -36.63 -5.18 40.76
CA LYS A 8 -35.28 -4.76 40.29
C LYS A 8 -35.06 -5.34 38.89
N ILE A 9 -35.13 -4.50 37.87
CA ILE A 9 -34.76 -4.90 36.48
C ILE A 9 -33.34 -5.41 36.53
N LYS A 10 -33.11 -6.71 36.24
CA LYS A 10 -31.76 -7.30 36.22
C LYS A 10 -30.93 -6.62 35.15
N LYS A 11 -30.00 -5.78 35.57
CA LYS A 11 -29.08 -5.06 34.72
C LYS A 11 -28.27 -6.08 33.90
N LYS A 12 -28.30 -5.95 32.56
CA LYS A 12 -27.63 -6.91 31.63
C LYS A 12 -26.13 -6.70 31.52
N TRP A 13 -25.58 -5.70 32.17
CA TRP A 13 -24.13 -5.45 32.26
C TRP A 13 -23.76 -4.90 33.64
N SER A 14 -22.50 -5.02 34.03
CA SER A 14 -21.97 -4.56 35.32
C SER A 14 -20.45 -4.39 35.27
N PHE A 15 -19.91 -3.48 36.10
CA PHE A 15 -18.48 -3.46 36.38
C PHE A 15 -18.21 -4.32 37.62
N LYS A 16 -17.15 -5.13 37.56
CA LYS A 16 -16.77 -6.02 38.65
C LYS A 16 -15.28 -6.04 38.89
N LEU A 17 -14.90 -6.14 40.16
CA LEU A 17 -13.53 -6.50 40.56
C LEU A 17 -13.38 -8.03 40.47
N LEU A 18 -12.41 -8.51 39.71
CA LEU A 18 -12.15 -9.95 39.53
C LEU A 18 -11.20 -10.44 40.63
N GLN A 19 -11.74 -11.12 41.62
CA GLN A 19 -11.01 -11.64 42.80
C GLN A 19 -10.74 -13.15 42.69
N THR A 20 -10.42 -13.66 41.48
CA THR A 20 -10.02 -15.06 41.31
C THR A 20 -8.50 -15.18 41.52
N GLN A 21 -8.02 -16.28 42.15
CA GLN A 21 -6.62 -16.47 42.51
C GLN A 21 -5.65 -16.28 41.35
N ASP A 22 -6.05 -16.67 40.14
CA ASP A 22 -5.28 -16.54 38.90
C ASP A 22 -5.14 -15.09 38.37
N ARG A 23 -5.86 -14.14 38.97
CA ARG A 23 -5.92 -12.74 38.52
C ARG A 23 -5.52 -11.71 39.59
N ILE A 24 -5.24 -12.14 40.79
CA ILE A 24 -4.74 -11.30 41.88
C ILE A 24 -3.23 -11.09 41.68
N ARG A 25 -2.78 -9.84 41.69
CA ARG A 25 -1.36 -9.53 41.60
C ARG A 25 -0.66 -9.73 42.96
N GLU A 26 0.67 -9.76 42.98
CA GLU A 26 1.48 -9.90 44.21
C GLU A 26 1.19 -8.79 45.23
N ASP A 27 0.79 -7.59 44.79
CA ASP A 27 0.40 -6.48 45.66
C ASP A 27 -1.04 -6.58 46.17
N GLY A 28 -1.76 -7.67 45.90
CA GLY A 28 -3.15 -7.91 46.25
C GLY A 28 -4.17 -7.17 45.38
N SER A 29 -3.74 -6.40 44.37
CA SER A 29 -4.66 -5.71 43.46
C SER A 29 -5.31 -6.67 42.48
N CYS A 30 -6.55 -6.38 42.14
CA CYS A 30 -7.38 -7.17 41.26
C CYS A 30 -7.83 -6.33 40.04
N PRO A 31 -7.94 -6.92 38.83
CA PRO A 31 -8.41 -6.19 37.68
C PRO A 31 -9.89 -5.88 37.76
N VAL A 32 -10.25 -4.66 37.35
CA VAL A 32 -11.64 -4.26 37.10
C VAL A 32 -12.07 -4.73 35.73
N ALA A 33 -13.26 -5.29 35.61
CA ALA A 33 -13.80 -5.82 34.35
C ALA A 33 -15.23 -5.36 34.09
N LEU A 34 -15.55 -5.21 32.80
CA LEU A 34 -16.91 -5.14 32.30
C LEU A 34 -17.46 -6.54 32.08
N VAL A 35 -18.62 -6.84 32.65
CA VAL A 35 -19.34 -8.11 32.49
C VAL A 35 -20.62 -7.85 31.72
N LEU A 36 -20.77 -8.46 30.56
CA LEU A 36 -21.97 -8.43 29.71
C LEU A 36 -22.76 -9.72 29.82
N ARG A 37 -24.09 -9.63 29.78
CA ARG A 37 -25.02 -10.77 29.86
C ARG A 37 -26.16 -10.57 28.88
N PHE A 38 -25.89 -10.80 27.59
CA PHE A 38 -26.89 -10.76 26.54
C PHE A 38 -27.00 -12.13 25.85
N CYS A 39 -28.15 -12.42 25.27
CA CYS A 39 -28.41 -13.66 24.49
C CYS A 39 -28.04 -14.96 25.26
N LYS A 40 -28.30 -15.03 26.57
CA LYS A 40 -27.94 -16.15 27.46
C LYS A 40 -26.41 -16.41 27.54
N GLN A 41 -25.58 -15.53 27.01
CA GLN A 41 -24.12 -15.59 27.07
C GLN A 41 -23.56 -14.61 28.10
N ARG A 42 -22.46 -14.97 28.73
CA ARG A 42 -21.69 -14.09 29.62
C ARG A 42 -20.31 -13.86 29.03
N SER A 43 -19.94 -12.59 28.86
CA SER A 43 -18.60 -12.18 28.44
C SER A 43 -17.98 -11.27 29.50
N ILE A 44 -16.68 -11.43 29.73
CA ILE A 44 -15.88 -10.66 30.69
C ILE A 44 -14.73 -10.01 29.95
N THR A 45 -14.62 -8.69 30.03
CA THR A 45 -13.52 -7.92 29.43
C THR A 45 -12.84 -7.12 30.52
N THR A 46 -11.55 -7.37 30.76
CA THR A 46 -10.77 -6.58 31.72
C THR A 46 -10.55 -5.17 31.19
N LEU A 47 -10.76 -4.19 32.04
CA LEU A 47 -10.38 -2.80 31.82
C LEU A 47 -8.96 -2.62 32.34
N ASN A 48 -8.13 -1.81 31.71
CA ASN A 48 -6.77 -1.55 32.22
C ASN A 48 -6.79 -0.76 33.56
N LEU A 49 -7.61 -1.22 34.51
CA LEU A 49 -7.81 -0.65 35.83
C LEU A 49 -7.61 -1.73 36.89
N MET A 50 -6.92 -1.37 37.95
CA MET A 50 -6.64 -2.25 39.09
C MET A 50 -7.15 -1.61 40.36
N ALA A 51 -7.68 -2.41 41.28
CA ALA A 51 -8.09 -1.97 42.63
C ALA A 51 -7.80 -3.03 43.69
N LEU A 52 -7.46 -2.58 44.87
CA LEU A 52 -7.51 -3.45 46.06
C LEU A 52 -9.00 -3.70 46.41
N PRO A 53 -9.33 -4.85 47.05
CA PRO A 53 -10.70 -5.17 47.45
C PRO A 53 -11.39 -4.08 48.29
N GLU A 54 -10.67 -3.42 49.18
CA GLU A 54 -11.17 -2.32 50.01
C GLU A 54 -11.38 -1.00 49.25
N GLN A 55 -10.74 -0.83 48.12
CA GLN A 55 -10.89 0.35 47.24
C GLN A 55 -12.12 0.27 46.36
N TRP A 56 -12.75 -0.89 46.25
CA TRP A 56 -13.86 -1.15 45.36
C TRP A 56 -15.19 -1.26 46.12
N ASP A 57 -16.18 -0.48 45.66
CA ASP A 57 -17.56 -0.57 46.12
C ASP A 57 -18.34 -1.54 45.21
N LYS A 58 -18.75 -2.69 45.79
CA LYS A 58 -19.47 -3.75 45.06
C LYS A 58 -20.93 -3.37 44.78
N GLU A 59 -21.52 -2.51 45.59
CA GLU A 59 -22.92 -2.08 45.44
C GLU A 59 -23.04 -1.04 44.34
N PHE A 60 -22.14 -0.06 44.34
CA PHE A 60 -22.14 1.02 43.33
C PHE A 60 -21.29 0.66 42.08
N GLU A 61 -20.58 -0.48 42.09
CA GLU A 61 -19.74 -0.98 40.99
C GLU A 61 -18.66 0.04 40.56
N ARG A 62 -17.99 0.69 41.55
CA ARG A 62 -16.97 1.72 41.32
C ARG A 62 -15.96 1.86 42.43
N TYR A 63 -14.94 2.70 42.25
CA TYR A 63 -13.96 2.99 43.28
C TYR A 63 -14.57 3.81 44.39
N ASN A 64 -14.23 3.48 45.67
CA ASN A 64 -14.61 4.22 46.84
C ASN A 64 -13.92 5.59 46.85
N LEU A 65 -14.68 6.68 47.02
CA LEU A 65 -14.19 8.06 47.12
C LEU A 65 -13.97 8.54 48.57
N LYS A 66 -14.63 7.91 49.56
CA LYS A 66 -14.73 8.41 50.92
C LYS A 66 -14.01 7.53 51.96
N ARG A 67 -13.38 6.46 51.58
CA ARG A 67 -12.67 5.57 52.57
C ARG A 67 -11.21 5.99 52.72
N LYS A 68 -10.67 5.74 53.94
CA LYS A 68 -9.27 6.04 54.31
C LYS A 68 -8.25 5.45 53.32
N ASN A 69 -8.62 4.38 52.64
CA ASN A 69 -7.81 3.66 51.66
C ASN A 69 -8.35 3.82 50.22
N SER A 70 -8.89 4.99 49.85
CA SER A 70 -9.30 5.21 48.46
C SER A 70 -8.09 5.25 47.50
N HIS A 71 -8.28 4.77 46.26
CA HIS A 71 -7.23 4.88 45.25
C HIS A 71 -6.98 6.35 44.93
N SER A 72 -5.70 6.76 44.74
CA SER A 72 -5.33 8.15 44.41
C SER A 72 -6.07 8.72 43.21
N ASP A 73 -6.29 7.89 42.18
CA ASP A 73 -6.99 8.25 40.93
C ASP A 73 -8.47 7.83 40.92
N ALA A 74 -9.08 7.51 42.06
CA ALA A 74 -10.44 6.96 42.13
C ALA A 74 -11.48 7.83 41.38
N LEU A 75 -11.38 9.16 41.49
CA LEU A 75 -12.27 10.07 40.77
C LEU A 75 -12.11 9.95 39.24
N LYS A 76 -10.89 9.92 38.77
CA LYS A 76 -10.57 9.76 37.34
C LYS A 76 -11.05 8.42 36.80
N PHE A 77 -10.85 7.35 37.54
CA PHE A 77 -11.29 6.01 37.17
C PHE A 77 -12.82 5.90 37.16
N ASN A 78 -13.52 6.50 38.14
CA ASN A 78 -14.97 6.54 38.17
C ASN A 78 -15.55 7.38 37.01
N THR A 79 -14.90 8.47 36.62
CA THR A 79 -15.27 9.26 35.44
C THR A 79 -15.16 8.41 34.18
N TYR A 80 -14.07 7.65 34.03
CA TYR A 80 -13.89 6.71 32.93
C TYR A 80 -14.95 5.60 32.90
N LEU A 81 -15.27 4.99 34.04
CA LEU A 81 -16.33 3.98 34.14
C LEU A 81 -17.71 4.55 33.80
N ASN A 82 -18.00 5.78 34.20
CA ASN A 82 -19.26 6.46 33.82
C ASN A 82 -19.32 6.70 32.32
N MET A 83 -18.23 7.16 31.70
CA MET A 83 -18.16 7.36 30.24
C MET A 83 -18.40 6.04 29.50
N LEU A 84 -17.79 4.93 29.94
CA LEU A 84 -18.01 3.60 29.36
C LEU A 84 -19.46 3.16 29.52
N ALA A 85 -20.07 3.40 30.69
CA ALA A 85 -21.48 3.06 30.95
C ALA A 85 -22.43 3.81 30.00
N THR A 86 -22.26 5.13 29.86
CA THR A 86 -23.05 5.95 28.96
C THR A 86 -22.92 5.50 27.52
N LYS A 87 -21.69 5.32 27.05
CA LYS A 87 -21.41 4.85 25.67
C LYS A 87 -22.01 3.47 25.39
N LEU A 88 -21.95 2.55 26.35
CA LEU A 88 -22.56 1.23 26.23
C LEU A 88 -24.08 1.29 26.07
N GLU A 89 -24.74 2.11 26.89
CA GLU A 89 -26.20 2.33 26.81
C GLU A 89 -26.60 2.96 25.47
N GLU A 90 -25.83 3.92 24.97
CA GLU A 90 -26.05 4.53 23.65
C GLU A 90 -25.96 3.49 22.52
N ILE A 91 -24.93 2.61 22.54
CA ILE A 91 -24.75 1.53 21.55
C ILE A 91 -25.93 0.57 21.61
N ILE A 92 -26.34 0.12 22.81
CA ILE A 92 -27.48 -0.77 23.00
C ILE A 92 -28.77 -0.12 22.48
N SER A 93 -28.98 1.16 22.78
CA SER A 93 -30.13 1.92 22.33
C SER A 93 -30.19 2.04 20.81
N ASP A 94 -29.06 2.31 20.17
CA ASP A 94 -28.97 2.42 18.70
C ASP A 94 -29.28 1.07 18.02
N PHE A 95 -28.68 -0.03 18.48
CA PHE A 95 -28.97 -1.37 17.94
C PHE A 95 -30.45 -1.74 18.10
N ASN A 96 -31.06 -1.43 19.26
CA ASN A 96 -32.47 -1.66 19.49
C ASN A 96 -33.37 -0.81 18.57
N LYS A 97 -33.08 0.48 18.40
CA LYS A 97 -33.82 1.37 17.49
C LYS A 97 -33.75 0.90 16.05
N ARG A 98 -32.58 0.43 15.60
CA ARG A 98 -32.38 -0.08 14.24
C ARG A 98 -32.80 -1.53 14.06
N LYS A 99 -33.29 -2.18 15.13
CA LYS A 99 -33.67 -3.62 15.15
C LYS A 99 -32.53 -4.53 14.68
N ILE A 100 -31.29 -4.17 15.00
CA ILE A 100 -30.09 -4.97 14.66
C ILE A 100 -29.88 -5.98 15.79
N PRO A 101 -29.87 -7.29 15.52
CA PRO A 101 -29.50 -8.29 16.52
C PRO A 101 -28.01 -8.12 16.87
N PHE A 102 -27.66 -8.15 18.14
CA PHE A 102 -26.30 -7.96 18.59
C PHE A 102 -25.85 -9.02 19.60
N THR A 103 -24.57 -9.28 19.63
CA THR A 103 -23.88 -10.18 20.58
C THR A 103 -23.05 -9.38 21.58
N ASN A 104 -22.62 -10.05 22.69
CA ASN A 104 -21.66 -9.43 23.63
C ASN A 104 -20.37 -8.98 22.95
N ILE A 105 -19.88 -9.75 21.97
CA ILE A 105 -18.65 -9.43 21.21
C ILE A 105 -18.85 -8.12 20.44
N MET A 106 -19.96 -7.98 19.71
CA MET A 106 -20.29 -6.76 18.97
C MET A 106 -20.34 -5.53 19.90
N LEU A 107 -20.94 -5.67 21.09
CA LEU A 107 -20.97 -4.58 22.07
C LEU A 107 -19.58 -4.19 22.54
N ILE A 108 -18.71 -5.18 22.82
CA ILE A 108 -17.30 -4.94 23.22
C ILE A 108 -16.53 -4.25 22.10
N GLU A 109 -16.65 -4.74 20.88
CA GLU A 109 -16.01 -4.14 19.71
C GLU A 109 -16.43 -2.69 19.48
N HIS A 110 -17.72 -2.38 19.60
CA HIS A 110 -18.22 -1.00 19.46
C HIS A 110 -17.87 -0.10 20.65
N LEU A 111 -17.82 -0.66 21.88
CA LEU A 111 -17.49 0.10 23.08
C LEU A 111 -16.01 0.53 23.11
N PHE A 112 -15.12 -0.40 22.78
CA PHE A 112 -13.66 -0.21 22.79
C PHE A 112 -13.09 0.18 21.44
N VAL A 113 -13.93 0.40 20.43
CA VAL A 113 -13.45 1.13 19.26
C VAL A 113 -12.93 2.48 19.77
N VAL A 114 -11.61 2.65 19.71
CA VAL A 114 -10.97 3.97 19.77
C VAL A 114 -11.82 4.88 18.88
N GLU A 115 -12.19 6.08 19.32
CA GLU A 115 -12.97 7.02 18.52
C GLU A 115 -12.33 7.07 17.14
N LYS A 116 -12.93 6.34 16.19
CA LYS A 116 -12.41 6.29 14.83
C LYS A 116 -12.49 7.71 14.34
N THR A 117 -11.35 8.33 14.14
CA THR A 117 -11.34 9.72 13.69
C THR A 117 -12.17 9.87 12.42
N THR A 118 -13.24 10.61 12.47
CA THR A 118 -14.03 10.98 11.30
C THR A 118 -13.32 12.03 10.45
N LYS A 119 -12.17 12.52 10.91
CA LYS A 119 -11.33 13.50 10.22
C LYS A 119 -10.43 12.83 9.20
N LEU A 120 -10.36 13.44 8.03
CA LEU A 120 -9.60 12.91 6.88
C LEU A 120 -8.09 12.80 7.16
N LYS A 121 -7.46 13.88 7.63
CA LYS A 121 -5.99 13.94 7.80
C LYS A 121 -5.45 12.93 8.83
N PRO A 122 -5.98 12.84 10.07
CA PRO A 122 -5.51 11.84 11.02
C PRO A 122 -5.66 10.41 10.51
N TYR A 123 -6.72 10.12 9.76
CA TYR A 123 -6.91 8.80 9.16
C TYR A 123 -5.88 8.49 8.09
N ILE A 124 -5.56 9.46 7.21
CA ILE A 124 -4.50 9.29 6.21
C ILE A 124 -3.15 9.02 6.89
N LEU A 125 -2.84 9.72 7.99
CA LEU A 125 -1.60 9.51 8.75
C LEU A 125 -1.53 8.10 9.34
N GLN A 126 -2.61 7.62 9.97
CA GLN A 126 -2.69 6.24 10.47
C GLN A 126 -2.57 5.20 9.35
N PHE A 127 -3.15 5.48 8.19
CA PHE A 127 -3.05 4.60 7.02
C PHE A 127 -1.62 4.51 6.48
N ILE A 128 -0.89 5.64 6.45
CA ILE A 128 0.53 5.69 6.06
C ILE A 128 1.36 4.88 7.06
N GLU A 129 1.18 5.11 8.36
CA GLU A 129 1.90 4.38 9.41
C GLU A 129 1.68 2.87 9.31
N LYS A 130 0.44 2.43 9.09
CA LYS A 130 0.10 1.02 8.86
C LYS A 130 0.87 0.44 7.65
N LEU A 131 0.95 1.18 6.54
CA LEU A 131 1.70 0.73 5.36
C LEU A 131 3.21 0.65 5.63
N GLU A 132 3.77 1.60 6.37
CA GLU A 132 5.19 1.59 6.76
C GLU A 132 5.52 0.43 7.70
N THR A 133 4.66 0.14 8.67
CA THR A 133 4.80 -1.03 9.57
C THR A 133 4.74 -2.36 8.80
N GLN A 134 3.98 -2.40 7.69
CA GLN A 134 3.92 -3.55 6.77
C GLN A 134 5.06 -3.55 5.74
N GLU A 135 6.05 -2.69 5.85
CA GLU A 135 7.16 -2.50 4.91
C GLU A 135 6.73 -2.17 3.47
N ARG A 136 5.48 -1.71 3.27
CA ARG A 136 4.93 -1.33 1.96
C ARG A 136 5.29 0.12 1.60
N PHE A 137 6.58 0.45 1.68
CA PHE A 137 7.09 1.82 1.55
C PHE A 137 6.73 2.49 0.22
N GLY A 138 6.78 1.74 -0.89
CA GLY A 138 6.39 2.26 -2.20
C GLY A 138 4.93 2.69 -2.28
N HIS A 139 4.06 2.01 -1.54
CA HIS A 139 2.65 2.36 -1.42
C HIS A 139 2.46 3.55 -0.48
N ALA A 140 3.15 3.56 0.68
CA ALA A 140 3.12 4.67 1.64
C ALA A 140 3.48 6.02 0.99
N VAL A 141 4.52 6.06 0.15
CA VAL A 141 4.93 7.27 -0.60
C VAL A 141 3.79 7.87 -1.43
N THR A 142 2.89 7.04 -1.97
CA THR A 142 1.72 7.53 -2.73
C THR A 142 0.75 8.31 -1.83
N PHE A 143 0.52 7.84 -0.60
CA PHE A 143 -0.37 8.52 0.37
C PHE A 143 0.31 9.70 1.04
N ILE A 144 1.62 9.66 1.26
CA ILE A 144 2.41 10.83 1.68
C ILE A 144 2.28 11.94 0.62
N SER A 145 2.41 11.59 -0.67
CA SER A 145 2.20 12.55 -1.75
C SER A 145 0.77 13.07 -1.82
N LEU A 146 -0.24 12.23 -1.60
CA LEU A 146 -1.64 12.66 -1.49
C LEU A 146 -1.79 13.70 -0.38
N LEU A 147 -1.27 13.41 0.82
CA LEU A 147 -1.36 14.29 1.99
C LEU A 147 -0.72 15.65 1.71
N ASP A 148 0.49 15.66 1.15
CA ASP A 148 1.20 16.90 0.76
C ASP A 148 0.38 17.78 -0.20
N TYR A 149 -0.26 17.17 -1.22
CA TYR A 149 -1.12 17.91 -2.15
C TYR A 149 -2.43 18.39 -1.51
N LEU A 150 -3.01 17.62 -0.60
CA LEU A 150 -4.21 18.03 0.14
C LEU A 150 -3.91 19.20 1.09
N GLU A 151 -2.80 19.18 1.81
CA GLU A 151 -2.37 20.26 2.71
C GLU A 151 -2.09 21.58 1.96
N LYS A 152 -1.51 21.48 0.77
CA LYS A 152 -1.30 22.64 -0.11
C LYS A 152 -2.61 23.21 -0.65
N PHE A 153 -3.55 22.33 -0.96
CA PHE A 153 -4.85 22.70 -1.52
C PHE A 153 -5.81 23.24 -0.46
N ASP A 154 -5.94 22.56 0.68
CA ASP A 154 -6.94 22.85 1.71
C ASP A 154 -6.29 23.22 3.04
N LYS A 155 -6.26 24.51 3.33
CA LYS A 155 -5.67 25.04 4.58
C LYS A 155 -6.46 24.65 5.84
N SER A 156 -7.68 24.14 5.68
CA SER A 156 -8.52 23.63 6.77
C SER A 156 -8.54 22.10 6.86
N LEU A 157 -7.60 21.39 6.21
CA LEU A 157 -7.55 19.94 6.16
C LEU A 157 -7.60 19.26 7.54
N ASP A 158 -7.01 19.89 8.57
CA ASP A 158 -7.03 19.39 9.96
C ASP A 158 -8.45 19.26 10.54
N ARG A 159 -9.41 20.01 9.99
CA ARG A 159 -10.81 20.03 10.44
C ARG A 159 -11.73 19.25 9.50
N ARG A 160 -11.26 18.83 8.31
CA ARG A 160 -12.08 18.14 7.31
C ARG A 160 -12.54 16.78 7.80
N LEU A 161 -13.85 16.57 7.71
CA LEU A 161 -14.50 15.29 7.93
C LEU A 161 -14.61 14.53 6.61
N PHE A 162 -14.80 13.21 6.67
CA PHE A 162 -15.10 12.43 5.47
C PHE A 162 -16.35 12.90 4.73
N ALA A 163 -17.34 13.42 5.44
CA ALA A 163 -18.56 13.98 4.87
C ALA A 163 -18.32 15.20 3.97
N ASP A 164 -17.25 15.94 4.19
CA ASP A 164 -16.89 17.12 3.38
C ASP A 164 -16.29 16.74 2.01
N ILE A 165 -15.87 15.49 1.83
CA ILE A 165 -15.17 15.03 0.63
C ILE A 165 -16.19 14.54 -0.40
N ASN A 166 -16.87 15.46 -1.00
CA ASN A 166 -17.89 15.23 -2.02
C ASN A 166 -17.35 15.45 -3.45
N TYR A 167 -18.24 15.36 -4.46
CA TYR A 167 -17.92 15.58 -5.87
C TYR A 167 -17.23 16.93 -6.11
N ASP A 168 -17.78 18.01 -5.54
CA ASP A 168 -17.26 19.37 -5.77
C ASP A 168 -15.87 19.56 -5.15
N TYR A 169 -15.62 18.95 -3.98
CA TYR A 169 -14.30 18.94 -3.37
C TYR A 169 -13.26 18.28 -4.29
N VAL A 170 -13.57 17.10 -4.84
CA VAL A 170 -12.67 16.39 -5.78
C VAL A 170 -12.44 17.22 -7.04
N CYS A 171 -13.47 17.84 -7.60
CA CYS A 171 -13.33 18.72 -8.76
C CYS A 171 -12.43 19.91 -8.48
N LYS A 172 -12.58 20.57 -7.33
CA LYS A 172 -11.72 21.69 -6.89
C LYS A 172 -10.28 21.23 -6.69
N PHE A 173 -10.07 20.08 -6.06
CA PHE A 173 -8.74 19.50 -5.83
C PHE A 173 -8.01 19.16 -7.15
N VAL A 174 -8.72 18.60 -8.13
CA VAL A 174 -8.18 18.33 -9.46
C VAL A 174 -7.81 19.62 -10.19
N ARG A 175 -8.70 20.62 -10.20
CA ARG A 175 -8.44 21.94 -10.83
C ARG A 175 -7.25 22.65 -10.19
N TYR A 176 -7.13 22.58 -8.86
CA TYR A 176 -5.97 23.12 -8.16
C TYR A 176 -4.66 22.50 -8.65
N GLN A 177 -4.59 21.16 -8.75
CA GLN A 177 -3.39 20.48 -9.25
C GLN A 177 -3.09 20.83 -10.72
N GLN A 178 -4.11 20.94 -11.57
CA GLN A 178 -3.95 21.37 -12.97
C GLN A 178 -3.42 22.79 -13.07
N LYS A 179 -3.97 23.72 -12.28
CA LYS A 179 -3.52 25.13 -12.24
C LYS A 179 -2.05 25.25 -11.81
N ASN A 180 -1.57 24.33 -10.96
CA ASN A 180 -0.16 24.26 -10.56
C ASN A 180 0.71 23.42 -11.52
N GLY A 181 0.31 23.24 -12.77
CA GLY A 181 1.09 22.63 -13.83
C GLY A 181 1.24 21.12 -13.75
N ARG A 182 0.49 20.43 -12.87
CA ARG A 182 0.62 18.99 -12.73
C ARG A 182 -0.04 18.24 -13.89
N MET A 183 0.68 17.26 -14.43
CA MET A 183 0.18 16.43 -15.53
C MET A 183 -0.97 15.52 -15.09
N LYS A 184 -1.93 15.24 -15.99
CA LYS A 184 -3.10 14.38 -15.74
C LYS A 184 -2.75 13.02 -15.11
N GLY A 185 -1.65 12.39 -15.55
CA GLY A 185 -1.18 11.11 -14.96
C GLY A 185 -0.84 11.22 -13.47
N GLY A 186 -0.11 12.27 -13.08
CA GLY A 186 0.22 12.54 -11.69
C GLY A 186 -1.02 12.85 -10.84
N ILE A 187 -1.97 13.63 -11.37
CA ILE A 187 -3.25 13.92 -10.71
C ILE A 187 -4.07 12.64 -10.52
N SER A 188 -4.11 11.77 -11.54
CA SER A 188 -4.81 10.48 -11.47
C SER A 188 -4.30 9.61 -10.31
N ILE A 189 -3.00 9.62 -10.05
CA ILE A 189 -2.41 8.86 -8.92
C ILE A 189 -2.94 9.37 -7.58
N THR A 190 -2.93 10.68 -7.33
CA THR A 190 -3.42 11.25 -6.05
C THR A 190 -4.92 11.09 -5.89
N VAL A 191 -5.72 11.24 -6.96
CA VAL A 191 -7.16 11.04 -6.89
C VAL A 191 -7.52 9.56 -6.66
N ARG A 192 -6.77 8.62 -7.24
CA ARG A 192 -6.92 7.18 -6.94
C ARG A 192 -6.55 6.86 -5.50
N ALA A 193 -5.49 7.47 -4.96
CA ALA A 193 -5.12 7.34 -3.56
C ALA A 193 -6.23 7.88 -2.64
N LEU A 194 -6.79 9.06 -2.94
CA LEU A 194 -7.94 9.60 -2.20
C LEU A 194 -9.14 8.65 -2.26
N ARG A 195 -9.46 8.08 -3.44
CA ARG A 195 -10.52 7.08 -3.57
C ARG A 195 -10.25 5.86 -2.70
N THR A 196 -9.02 5.38 -2.62
CA THR A 196 -8.65 4.25 -1.75
C THR A 196 -8.90 4.60 -0.28
N ILE A 197 -8.48 5.79 0.19
CA ILE A 197 -8.74 6.26 1.56
C ILE A 197 -10.24 6.28 1.87
N LEU A 198 -11.06 6.85 0.97
CA LEU A 198 -12.51 6.90 1.16
C LEU A 198 -13.15 5.51 1.19
N ASN A 199 -12.72 4.61 0.31
CA ASN A 199 -13.22 3.22 0.30
C ASN A 199 -12.88 2.48 1.60
N THR A 200 -11.63 2.60 2.05
CA THR A 200 -11.18 1.93 3.29
C THR A 200 -11.91 2.53 4.50
N ALA A 201 -12.08 3.85 4.55
CA ALA A 201 -12.82 4.51 5.63
C ALA A 201 -14.30 4.07 5.68
N ILE A 202 -14.95 3.85 4.51
CA ILE A 202 -16.32 3.31 4.45
C ILE A 202 -16.34 1.86 4.96
N GLN A 203 -15.36 1.02 4.56
CA GLN A 203 -15.24 -0.36 5.06
C GLN A 203 -15.01 -0.39 6.58
N ASP A 204 -14.31 0.59 7.11
CA ASP A 204 -14.06 0.76 8.55
C ASP A 204 -15.25 1.37 9.32
N ASN A 205 -16.37 1.67 8.64
CA ASN A 205 -17.57 2.31 9.18
C ASN A 205 -17.33 3.71 9.79
N ILE A 206 -16.41 4.47 9.19
CA ILE A 206 -16.10 5.87 9.55
C ILE A 206 -16.20 6.84 8.38
N GLY A 207 -16.25 6.32 7.16
CA GLY A 207 -16.49 7.11 5.95
C GLY A 207 -17.94 7.51 5.80
N SER A 208 -18.21 8.43 4.87
CA SER A 208 -19.57 8.95 4.56
C SER A 208 -20.02 8.44 3.19
N PRO A 209 -20.79 7.33 3.14
CA PRO A 209 -21.29 6.77 1.88
C PRO A 209 -22.14 7.75 1.07
N GLU A 210 -22.89 8.62 1.75
CA GLU A 210 -23.82 9.58 1.14
C GLU A 210 -23.10 10.64 0.30
N THR A 211 -21.90 11.05 0.71
CA THR A 211 -21.10 12.06 0.03
C THR A 211 -20.06 11.47 -0.92
N TYR A 212 -19.92 10.12 -0.96
CA TYR A 212 -18.89 9.44 -1.73
C TYR A 212 -18.88 9.85 -3.22
N PRO A 213 -17.79 10.42 -3.75
CA PRO A 213 -17.80 11.11 -5.03
C PRO A 213 -17.56 10.23 -6.25
N PHE A 214 -17.15 8.95 -6.10
CA PHE A 214 -16.64 8.14 -7.21
C PHE A 214 -17.60 7.08 -7.73
N SER A 215 -18.74 6.86 -7.08
CA SER A 215 -19.73 5.86 -7.47
C SER A 215 -21.06 6.11 -6.80
N ASN A 216 -22.14 5.65 -7.39
CA ASN A 216 -23.46 5.58 -6.75
C ASN A 216 -23.62 4.33 -5.86
N ARG A 217 -22.62 3.45 -5.80
CA ARG A 217 -22.71 2.17 -5.09
C ARG A 217 -23.19 2.30 -3.64
N TYR A 218 -22.84 3.40 -2.99
CA TYR A 218 -23.14 3.65 -1.58
C TYR A 218 -24.29 4.66 -1.37
N SER A 219 -24.89 5.19 -2.44
CA SER A 219 -25.94 6.21 -2.35
C SER A 219 -27.23 5.68 -2.97
N THR A 220 -28.34 5.86 -2.26
CA THR A 220 -29.70 5.63 -2.77
C THR A 220 -30.21 6.81 -3.58
N MET A 221 -29.50 7.95 -3.63
CA MET A 221 -29.90 9.14 -4.35
C MET A 221 -29.73 8.97 -5.86
N THR A 222 -30.82 9.05 -6.59
CA THR A 222 -30.81 9.14 -8.06
C THR A 222 -30.31 10.52 -8.52
N GLY A 223 -29.53 10.56 -9.60
CA GLY A 223 -29.02 11.83 -10.15
C GLY A 223 -27.77 12.39 -9.47
N LYS A 224 -27.13 11.68 -8.56
CA LYS A 224 -25.89 12.10 -7.93
C LYS A 224 -24.75 12.25 -8.95
N LYS A 225 -24.04 13.38 -8.89
CA LYS A 225 -22.84 13.61 -9.72
C LYS A 225 -21.70 12.69 -9.27
N ILE A 226 -21.06 12.01 -10.24
CA ILE A 226 -19.97 11.07 -10.02
C ILE A 226 -18.72 11.55 -10.74
N PHE A 227 -17.57 11.57 -10.03
CA PHE A 227 -16.28 11.87 -10.63
C PHE A 227 -15.67 10.59 -11.24
N SER A 228 -15.57 10.56 -12.57
CA SER A 228 -14.95 9.45 -13.30
C SER A 228 -13.48 9.74 -13.57
N ILE A 229 -12.58 9.08 -12.81
CA ILE A 229 -11.13 9.24 -12.98
C ILE A 229 -10.69 8.88 -14.40
N THR A 230 -11.26 7.83 -14.98
CA THR A 230 -10.91 7.36 -16.32
C THR A 230 -11.37 8.29 -17.45
N LYS A 231 -12.50 9.00 -17.26
CA LYS A 231 -12.98 10.00 -18.23
C LYS A 231 -12.21 11.32 -18.11
N GLU A 232 -12.15 11.87 -16.87
CA GLU A 232 -11.61 13.21 -16.60
C GLU A 232 -10.07 13.27 -16.70
N LEU A 233 -9.40 12.18 -16.33
CA LEU A 233 -7.93 12.11 -16.20
C LEU A 233 -7.31 11.07 -17.14
N LYS A 234 -7.98 10.78 -18.27
CA LYS A 234 -7.44 9.87 -19.29
C LYS A 234 -6.10 10.38 -19.82
N THR A 235 -5.11 9.49 -19.83
CA THR A 235 -3.79 9.73 -20.40
C THR A 235 -3.49 8.66 -21.44
N LYS A 236 -2.82 9.03 -22.53
CA LYS A 236 -2.25 8.05 -23.45
C LYS A 236 -0.96 7.49 -22.86
N THR A 237 -0.77 6.19 -22.95
CA THR A 237 0.50 5.56 -22.58
C THR A 237 1.58 5.98 -23.57
N ARG A 238 2.68 6.54 -23.08
CA ARG A 238 3.84 6.90 -23.92
C ARG A 238 4.56 5.63 -24.34
N LYS A 239 4.90 5.48 -25.62
CA LYS A 239 5.81 4.44 -26.11
C LYS A 239 7.18 4.61 -25.44
N ARG A 240 7.77 3.52 -24.96
CA ARG A 240 9.03 3.55 -24.20
C ARG A 240 9.97 2.42 -24.60
N PHE A 241 9.97 2.02 -25.87
CA PHE A 241 10.95 1.04 -26.37
C PHE A 241 12.02 1.75 -27.19
N ILE A 242 13.19 1.16 -27.20
CA ILE A 242 14.33 1.57 -28.02
C ILE A 242 14.30 0.66 -29.25
N PRO A 243 14.21 1.19 -30.50
CA PRO A 243 14.32 0.38 -31.71
C PRO A 243 15.64 -0.42 -31.75
N ASN A 244 15.60 -1.61 -32.36
CA ASN A 244 16.72 -2.56 -32.29
C ASN A 244 18.05 -1.97 -32.80
N SER A 245 18.03 -1.11 -33.82
CA SER A 245 19.23 -0.41 -34.33
C SER A 245 19.90 0.46 -33.26
N TYR A 246 19.09 1.25 -32.53
CA TYR A 246 19.57 2.09 -31.43
C TYR A 246 19.92 1.26 -30.19
N LEU A 247 19.20 0.14 -29.94
CA LEU A 247 19.50 -0.76 -28.85
C LEU A 247 20.88 -1.43 -29.04
N LEU A 248 21.18 -1.88 -30.25
CA LEU A 248 22.46 -2.42 -30.62
C LEU A 248 23.60 -1.40 -30.55
N LYS A 249 23.33 -0.17 -31.05
CA LYS A 249 24.26 0.97 -30.90
C LYS A 249 24.54 1.24 -29.41
N PHE A 250 23.51 1.21 -28.56
CA PHE A 250 23.63 1.41 -27.12
C PHE A 250 24.42 0.29 -26.46
N TYR A 251 24.19 -0.96 -26.83
CA TYR A 251 24.87 -2.13 -26.27
C TYR A 251 26.37 -2.10 -26.56
N ASN A 252 26.76 -1.72 -27.78
CA ASN A 252 28.16 -1.72 -28.24
C ASN A 252 28.90 -0.41 -27.96
N PHE A 253 28.25 0.60 -27.40
CA PHE A 253 28.88 1.90 -27.15
C PHE A 253 29.86 1.82 -25.99
N ASP A 254 31.11 2.23 -26.20
CA ASP A 254 32.15 2.23 -25.18
C ASP A 254 32.14 3.52 -24.36
N PHE A 255 31.45 3.49 -23.26
CA PHE A 255 31.40 4.60 -22.29
C PHE A 255 32.68 4.63 -21.45
N LYS A 256 33.53 5.65 -21.63
CA LYS A 256 34.78 5.83 -20.87
C LYS A 256 34.53 6.18 -19.38
N ILE A 257 33.37 6.73 -19.03
CA ILE A 257 33.02 7.07 -17.65
C ILE A 257 32.51 5.83 -16.93
N PRO A 258 33.18 5.37 -15.83
CA PRO A 258 32.80 4.11 -15.15
C PRO A 258 31.34 4.09 -14.70
N ALA A 259 30.78 5.22 -14.26
CA ALA A 259 29.39 5.31 -13.85
C ALA A 259 28.39 5.08 -15.00
N TYR A 260 28.76 5.45 -16.23
CA TYR A 260 27.93 5.19 -17.42
C TYR A 260 28.10 3.75 -17.88
N LYS A 261 29.31 3.21 -17.89
CA LYS A 261 29.59 1.79 -18.19
C LYS A 261 28.75 0.90 -17.25
N ARG A 262 28.79 1.13 -15.94
CA ARG A 262 27.97 0.40 -14.97
C ARG A 262 26.47 0.55 -15.26
N THR A 263 26.02 1.75 -15.61
CA THR A 263 24.61 2.01 -15.92
C THR A 263 24.17 1.26 -17.17
N GLN A 264 25.00 1.20 -18.20
CA GLN A 264 24.77 0.40 -19.42
C GLN A 264 24.65 -1.08 -19.10
N GLN A 265 25.62 -1.64 -18.39
CA GLN A 265 25.62 -3.07 -18.01
C GLN A 265 24.38 -3.44 -17.17
N LEU A 266 24.01 -2.63 -16.20
CA LEU A 266 22.78 -2.83 -15.40
C LEU A 266 21.51 -2.70 -16.24
N PHE A 267 21.48 -1.80 -17.22
CA PHE A 267 20.34 -1.67 -18.14
C PHE A 267 20.18 -2.94 -18.98
N PHE A 268 21.26 -3.47 -19.54
CA PHE A 268 21.20 -4.69 -20.35
C PHE A 268 21.01 -5.94 -19.50
N PHE A 269 21.50 -5.98 -18.26
CA PHE A 269 21.09 -7.03 -17.33
C PHE A 269 19.57 -7.03 -17.14
N SER A 270 18.97 -5.87 -16.86
CA SER A 270 17.51 -5.76 -16.76
C SER A 270 16.83 -6.21 -18.06
N PHE A 271 17.32 -5.77 -19.21
CA PHE A 271 16.78 -6.15 -20.52
C PHE A 271 16.77 -7.66 -20.72
N PHE A 272 17.90 -8.34 -20.54
CA PHE A 272 18.02 -9.78 -20.74
C PHE A 272 17.22 -10.61 -19.72
N CYS A 273 16.97 -10.05 -18.52
CA CYS A 273 16.12 -10.65 -17.49
C CYS A 273 14.62 -10.29 -17.63
N GLY A 274 14.10 -10.10 -18.86
CA GLY A 274 12.68 -9.79 -19.07
C GLY A 274 12.25 -8.41 -18.60
N GLY A 275 13.20 -7.48 -18.42
CA GLY A 275 12.94 -6.14 -17.89
C GLY A 275 12.64 -6.14 -16.40
N ILE A 276 13.40 -6.89 -15.61
CA ILE A 276 13.31 -6.88 -14.14
C ILE A 276 13.31 -5.45 -13.59
N ASN A 277 12.44 -5.15 -12.62
CA ASN A 277 12.37 -3.81 -12.04
C ASN A 277 13.65 -3.47 -11.25
N PHE A 278 14.00 -2.19 -11.21
CA PHE A 278 15.22 -1.74 -10.54
C PHE A 278 15.26 -2.10 -9.05
N ILE A 279 14.12 -2.09 -8.36
CA ILE A 279 14.06 -2.45 -6.94
C ILE A 279 14.29 -3.95 -6.73
N ASP A 280 13.72 -4.80 -7.59
CA ASP A 280 13.90 -6.25 -7.55
C ASP A 280 15.36 -6.59 -7.88
N MET A 281 15.92 -5.99 -8.95
CA MET A 281 17.31 -6.12 -9.35
C MET A 281 18.28 -5.71 -8.23
N ALA A 282 17.99 -4.64 -7.49
CA ALA A 282 18.84 -4.16 -6.41
C ALA A 282 18.89 -5.08 -5.19
N LYS A 283 17.89 -5.94 -5.02
CA LYS A 283 17.78 -6.89 -3.90
C LYS A 283 18.34 -8.27 -4.20
N LEU A 284 18.67 -8.58 -5.47
CA LEU A 284 19.23 -9.88 -5.85
C LEU A 284 20.52 -10.20 -5.09
N LYS A 285 20.61 -11.44 -4.59
CA LYS A 285 21.76 -11.96 -3.84
C LYS A 285 22.46 -13.06 -4.62
N ASN A 286 23.73 -13.31 -4.31
CA ASN A 286 24.45 -14.43 -4.88
C ASN A 286 23.83 -15.79 -4.51
N THR A 287 23.20 -15.88 -3.36
CA THR A 287 22.47 -17.06 -2.87
C THR A 287 21.18 -17.36 -3.62
N ASP A 288 20.65 -16.40 -4.40
CA ASP A 288 19.43 -16.59 -5.17
C ASP A 288 19.70 -17.39 -6.47
N ILE A 289 20.96 -17.56 -6.84
CA ILE A 289 21.37 -18.37 -7.99
C ILE A 289 21.36 -19.84 -7.60
N LEU A 290 20.57 -20.63 -8.31
CA LEU A 290 20.37 -22.05 -8.10
C LEU A 290 20.83 -22.85 -9.34
N ASN A 291 21.17 -24.10 -9.12
CA ASN A 291 21.44 -25.04 -10.20
C ASN A 291 20.17 -25.87 -10.48
N GLY A 292 19.91 -26.16 -11.74
CA GLY A 292 18.80 -26.97 -12.19
C GLY A 292 19.07 -27.61 -13.53
N PHE A 293 18.02 -28.07 -14.20
CA PHE A 293 18.07 -28.72 -15.46
C PHE A 293 17.06 -28.17 -16.45
N THR A 294 17.40 -28.12 -17.71
CA THR A 294 16.45 -27.83 -18.80
C THR A 294 15.44 -28.97 -18.94
N LYS A 295 14.36 -28.75 -19.69
CA LYS A 295 13.39 -29.82 -20.04
C LYS A 295 14.04 -31.01 -20.79
N LYS A 296 15.21 -30.80 -21.36
CA LYS A 296 16.02 -31.84 -22.04
C LYS A 296 17.05 -32.54 -21.12
N GLY A 297 17.05 -32.18 -19.81
CA GLY A 297 17.99 -32.75 -18.84
C GLY A 297 19.40 -32.13 -18.84
N GLU A 298 19.61 -31.03 -19.58
CA GLU A 298 20.89 -30.33 -19.61
C GLU A 298 21.05 -29.44 -18.38
N PRO A 299 22.20 -29.35 -17.72
CA PRO A 299 22.45 -28.47 -16.60
C PRO A 299 22.22 -27.00 -16.96
N MET A 300 21.51 -26.28 -16.11
CA MET A 300 21.36 -24.85 -16.26
C MET A 300 21.36 -24.17 -14.89
N LYS A 301 21.69 -22.87 -14.88
CA LYS A 301 21.53 -22.00 -13.70
C LYS A 301 20.33 -21.12 -13.90
N TYR A 302 19.70 -20.77 -12.79
CA TYR A 302 18.60 -19.82 -12.75
C TYR A 302 18.62 -19.08 -11.42
N PHE A 303 17.93 -17.95 -11.31
CA PHE A 303 17.68 -17.33 -10.02
C PHE A 303 16.18 -17.16 -9.80
N ILE A 304 15.78 -17.22 -8.53
CA ILE A 304 14.40 -16.96 -8.09
C ILE A 304 14.42 -15.73 -7.22
N TYR A 305 13.48 -14.81 -7.47
CA TYR A 305 13.25 -13.66 -6.60
C TYR A 305 11.76 -13.42 -6.41
N GLU A 306 11.40 -12.89 -5.25
CA GLU A 306 10.04 -12.43 -5.00
C GLU A 306 9.88 -11.01 -5.54
N ARG A 307 8.89 -10.81 -6.41
CA ARG A 307 8.62 -9.51 -7.02
C ARG A 307 8.04 -8.55 -5.98
N GLU A 308 8.71 -7.45 -5.70
CA GLU A 308 8.32 -6.44 -4.71
C GLU A 308 6.87 -5.93 -4.85
N LYS A 309 6.34 -5.88 -6.06
CA LYS A 309 5.01 -5.32 -6.33
C LYS A 309 3.88 -6.32 -6.12
N THR A 310 4.06 -7.58 -6.43
CA THR A 310 2.99 -8.60 -6.47
C THR A 310 3.22 -9.74 -5.49
N HIS A 311 4.40 -9.81 -4.88
CA HIS A 311 4.85 -10.89 -3.98
C HIS A 311 4.80 -12.29 -4.65
N GLU A 312 4.87 -12.31 -5.99
CA GLU A 312 4.94 -13.54 -6.76
C GLU A 312 6.40 -13.95 -6.96
N PRO A 313 6.74 -15.24 -6.82
CA PRO A 313 8.04 -15.73 -7.16
C PRO A 313 8.23 -15.68 -8.68
N ILE A 314 9.37 -15.13 -9.12
CA ILE A 314 9.76 -15.05 -10.51
C ILE A 314 11.05 -15.85 -10.68
N GLU A 315 11.03 -16.77 -11.64
CA GLU A 315 12.17 -17.59 -12.02
C GLU A 315 12.76 -17.08 -13.34
N VAL A 316 14.09 -16.86 -13.38
CA VAL A 316 14.81 -16.39 -14.56
C VAL A 316 15.98 -17.33 -14.84
N ALA A 317 15.94 -18.03 -15.97
CA ALA A 317 17.05 -18.85 -16.43
C ALA A 317 18.26 -17.99 -16.85
N LEU A 318 19.45 -18.34 -16.39
CA LEU A 318 20.67 -17.64 -16.77
C LEU A 318 21.12 -18.14 -18.17
N ASN A 319 20.87 -17.33 -19.18
CA ASN A 319 21.43 -17.51 -20.50
C ASN A 319 22.85 -16.87 -20.58
N LYS A 320 23.56 -17.15 -21.66
CA LYS A 320 24.93 -16.63 -21.87
C LYS A 320 25.02 -15.09 -21.77
N ASP A 321 24.00 -14.37 -22.18
CA ASP A 321 24.00 -12.90 -22.12
C ASP A 321 23.84 -12.39 -20.69
N ILE A 322 22.99 -13.03 -19.88
CA ILE A 322 22.82 -12.69 -18.46
C ILE A 322 24.11 -13.02 -17.69
N GLU A 323 24.70 -14.22 -17.93
CA GLU A 323 25.95 -14.61 -17.28
C GLU A 323 27.10 -13.66 -17.65
N ARG A 324 27.22 -13.24 -18.91
CA ARG A 324 28.18 -12.23 -19.35
C ARG A 324 28.00 -10.91 -18.63
N GLN A 325 26.76 -10.42 -18.46
CA GLN A 325 26.48 -9.18 -17.72
C GLN A 325 26.89 -9.31 -16.25
N ILE A 326 26.56 -10.42 -15.59
CA ILE A 326 26.93 -10.66 -14.19
C ILE A 326 28.46 -10.68 -14.04
N THR A 327 29.16 -11.41 -14.90
CA THR A 327 30.63 -11.52 -14.87
C THR A 327 31.27 -10.15 -15.07
N SER A 328 30.90 -9.45 -16.13
CA SER A 328 31.43 -8.12 -16.43
C SER A 328 31.16 -7.11 -15.34
N LEU A 329 29.95 -7.14 -14.72
CA LEU A 329 29.62 -6.26 -13.60
C LEU A 329 30.45 -6.56 -12.35
N LYS A 330 30.74 -7.85 -12.07
CA LYS A 330 31.58 -8.24 -10.91
C LYS A 330 33.03 -7.86 -11.11
N GLU A 331 33.55 -8.02 -12.32
CA GLU A 331 34.93 -7.66 -12.69
C GLU A 331 35.14 -6.14 -12.64
N ASP A 332 34.28 -5.38 -13.31
CA ASP A 332 34.39 -3.92 -13.41
C ASP A 332 34.00 -3.19 -12.09
N PHE A 333 33.06 -3.74 -11.33
CA PHE A 333 32.46 -3.10 -10.16
C PHE A 333 32.21 -4.11 -9.03
N PRO A 334 33.25 -4.54 -8.31
CA PRO A 334 33.12 -5.52 -7.24
C PRO A 334 32.05 -5.13 -6.21
N CYS A 335 31.18 -6.07 -5.87
CA CYS A 335 30.16 -5.88 -4.85
C CYS A 335 30.73 -6.17 -3.46
N THR A 336 30.30 -5.40 -2.47
CA THR A 336 30.50 -5.72 -1.05
C THR A 336 29.29 -6.48 -0.53
N GLY A 337 29.50 -7.52 0.27
CA GLY A 337 28.43 -8.34 0.83
C GLY A 337 27.85 -9.36 -0.16
N ASN A 338 26.64 -9.83 0.12
CA ASN A 338 25.98 -10.92 -0.62
C ASN A 338 25.14 -10.47 -1.83
N TYR A 339 25.17 -9.19 -2.19
CA TYR A 339 24.40 -8.69 -3.35
C TYR A 339 25.01 -9.18 -4.66
N LEU A 340 24.14 -9.57 -5.61
CA LEU A 340 24.55 -10.05 -6.92
C LEU A 340 25.10 -8.91 -7.80
N LEU A 341 24.52 -7.71 -7.65
CA LEU A 341 24.78 -6.55 -8.51
C LEU A 341 25.28 -5.35 -7.71
N PRO A 342 26.15 -4.48 -8.29
CA PRO A 342 26.75 -3.33 -7.60
C PRO A 342 25.79 -2.13 -7.48
N ILE A 343 24.60 -2.35 -6.92
CA ILE A 343 23.58 -1.31 -6.72
C ILE A 343 23.53 -0.90 -5.25
N VAL A 344 23.40 -1.89 -4.36
CA VAL A 344 23.42 -1.72 -2.90
C VAL A 344 24.75 -2.23 -2.38
N THR A 345 25.41 -1.46 -1.54
CA THR A 345 26.74 -1.79 -1.00
C THR A 345 26.75 -1.87 0.53
N THR A 346 25.62 -1.61 1.18
CA THR A 346 25.48 -1.51 2.62
C THR A 346 24.47 -2.54 3.14
N GLY A 347 24.63 -2.98 4.38
CA GLY A 347 23.74 -3.94 5.03
C GLY A 347 22.44 -3.31 5.58
N GLU A 348 21.94 -2.26 4.96
CA GLU A 348 20.71 -1.54 5.36
C GLU A 348 19.47 -2.42 5.18
N ASN A 349 18.45 -2.17 6.01
CA ASN A 349 17.17 -2.87 5.98
C ASN A 349 15.98 -1.90 6.00
N GLY A 350 14.80 -2.41 5.71
CA GLY A 350 13.54 -1.71 5.83
C GLY A 350 13.50 -0.40 5.03
N LYS A 351 13.01 0.66 5.66
CA LYS A 351 12.82 1.97 5.02
C LYS A 351 14.13 2.62 4.54
N VAL A 352 15.25 2.39 5.25
CA VAL A 352 16.55 2.95 4.89
C VAL A 352 17.03 2.33 3.58
N LEU A 353 16.98 1.01 3.45
CA LEU A 353 17.30 0.28 2.22
C LEU A 353 16.40 0.73 1.07
N TYR A 354 15.09 0.82 1.31
CA TYR A 354 14.14 1.30 0.30
C TYR A 354 14.53 2.68 -0.23
N ASN A 355 14.76 3.65 0.65
CA ASN A 355 15.15 5.01 0.27
C ASN A 355 16.46 5.03 -0.51
N HIS A 356 17.46 4.25 -0.09
CA HIS A 356 18.73 4.12 -0.78
C HIS A 356 18.53 3.61 -2.22
N ILE A 357 17.75 2.54 -2.40
CA ILE A 357 17.44 2.00 -3.74
C ILE A 357 16.74 3.07 -4.62
N ILE A 358 15.81 3.84 -4.05
CA ILE A 358 15.12 4.91 -4.78
C ILE A 358 16.11 6.00 -5.24
N GLU A 359 17.05 6.41 -4.40
CA GLU A 359 18.08 7.39 -4.78
C GLU A 359 19.03 6.84 -5.86
N LYS A 360 19.44 5.57 -5.75
CA LYS A 360 20.23 4.91 -6.82
C LYS A 360 19.45 4.86 -8.14
N ARG A 361 18.15 4.55 -8.11
CA ARG A 361 17.28 4.56 -9.30
C ARG A 361 17.18 5.96 -9.93
N LYS A 362 17.01 7.02 -9.11
CA LYS A 362 17.02 8.40 -9.61
C LYS A 362 18.34 8.73 -10.31
N LYS A 363 19.47 8.36 -9.71
CA LYS A 363 20.81 8.54 -10.27
C LYS A 363 20.99 7.76 -11.57
N PHE A 364 20.54 6.52 -11.60
CA PHE A 364 20.54 5.65 -12.76
C PHE A 364 19.77 6.28 -13.94
N ASN A 365 18.51 6.70 -13.71
CA ASN A 365 17.71 7.36 -14.75
C ASN A 365 18.36 8.66 -15.26
N ARG A 366 19.00 9.43 -14.37
CA ARG A 366 19.74 10.65 -14.77
C ARG A 366 20.94 10.30 -15.68
N TYR A 367 21.64 9.21 -15.40
CA TYR A 367 22.73 8.77 -16.25
C TYR A 367 22.22 8.25 -17.61
N LEU A 368 21.16 7.47 -17.65
CA LEU A 368 20.55 7.04 -18.91
C LEU A 368 20.18 8.22 -19.82
N LYS A 369 19.60 9.28 -19.28
CA LYS A 369 19.30 10.50 -20.05
C LYS A 369 20.55 11.21 -20.59
N LYS A 370 21.62 11.27 -19.80
CA LYS A 370 22.91 11.83 -20.26
C LYS A 370 23.54 10.96 -21.35
N MET A 371 23.48 9.65 -21.21
CA MET A 371 23.98 8.70 -22.20
C MET A 371 23.20 8.79 -23.53
N ALA A 372 21.87 8.93 -23.46
CA ALA A 372 21.04 9.15 -24.65
C ALA A 372 21.46 10.41 -25.42
N LYS A 373 21.80 11.50 -24.70
CA LYS A 373 22.30 12.74 -25.30
C LYS A 373 23.69 12.55 -25.95
N ILE A 374 24.63 11.84 -25.26
CA ILE A 374 25.98 11.54 -25.80
C ILE A 374 25.88 10.71 -27.08
N MET A 375 24.88 9.83 -27.16
CA MET A 375 24.66 8.95 -28.30
C MET A 375 23.80 9.60 -29.39
N GLU A 376 23.36 10.83 -29.18
CA GLU A 376 22.50 11.58 -30.12
C GLU A 376 21.22 10.80 -30.48
N PHE A 377 20.56 10.29 -29.45
CA PHE A 377 19.28 9.59 -29.63
C PHE A 377 18.20 10.55 -30.12
N PRO A 378 17.31 10.09 -31.02
CA PRO A 378 16.27 10.96 -31.59
C PRO A 378 15.25 11.38 -30.55
N GLU A 379 14.43 12.36 -30.91
CA GLU A 379 13.30 12.81 -30.10
C GLU A 379 12.44 11.64 -29.66
N GLY A 380 12.05 11.65 -28.38
CA GLY A 380 11.30 10.57 -27.75
C GLY A 380 12.17 9.52 -27.06
N LEU A 381 13.45 9.39 -27.40
CA LEU A 381 14.42 8.51 -26.71
C LEU A 381 15.38 9.27 -25.80
N GLU A 382 15.36 10.59 -25.76
CA GLU A 382 16.20 11.42 -24.88
C GLU A 382 15.86 11.25 -23.38
N ASP A 383 14.65 10.78 -23.07
CA ASP A 383 14.10 10.60 -21.72
C ASP A 383 14.22 9.14 -21.22
N LEU A 384 15.33 8.46 -21.52
CA LEU A 384 15.54 7.09 -21.09
C LEU A 384 15.38 6.90 -19.57
N SER A 385 14.81 5.77 -19.20
CA SER A 385 14.63 5.34 -17.81
C SER A 385 14.73 3.82 -17.70
N THR A 386 14.79 3.29 -16.48
CA THR A 386 14.75 1.85 -16.20
C THR A 386 13.63 1.12 -16.96
N TYR A 387 12.51 1.78 -17.18
CA TYR A 387 11.32 1.18 -17.79
C TYR A 387 11.51 0.88 -19.29
N PHE A 388 12.44 1.58 -19.94
CA PHE A 388 12.76 1.32 -21.34
C PHE A 388 13.35 -0.08 -21.56
N ALA A 389 14.12 -0.64 -20.61
CA ALA A 389 14.63 -2.01 -20.72
C ALA A 389 13.48 -3.01 -20.88
N ARG A 390 12.43 -2.89 -20.07
CA ARG A 390 11.27 -3.78 -20.12
C ARG A 390 10.45 -3.64 -21.39
N HIS A 391 10.20 -2.41 -21.84
CA HIS A 391 9.49 -2.18 -23.10
C HIS A 391 10.29 -2.64 -24.32
N SER A 392 11.61 -2.40 -24.33
CA SER A 392 12.51 -2.86 -25.41
C SER A 392 12.57 -4.39 -25.46
N PHE A 393 12.66 -5.06 -24.30
CA PHE A 393 12.59 -6.53 -24.25
C PHE A 393 11.26 -7.03 -24.84
N ALA A 394 10.13 -6.47 -24.42
CA ALA A 394 8.81 -6.87 -24.91
C ALA A 394 8.72 -6.75 -26.45
N MET A 395 9.15 -5.62 -27.00
CA MET A 395 9.13 -5.38 -28.45
C MET A 395 10.14 -6.26 -29.20
N SER A 396 11.37 -6.42 -28.70
CA SER A 396 12.36 -7.30 -29.31
C SER A 396 11.90 -8.76 -29.33
N LEU A 397 11.31 -9.24 -28.23
CA LEU A 397 10.77 -10.60 -28.15
C LEU A 397 9.56 -10.78 -29.07
N PHE A 398 8.66 -9.79 -29.13
CA PHE A 398 7.52 -9.81 -30.03
C PHE A 398 7.97 -9.82 -31.50
N ASN A 399 8.92 -8.96 -31.88
CA ASN A 399 9.44 -8.92 -33.25
C ASN A 399 10.06 -10.25 -33.68
N LYS A 400 10.69 -10.96 -32.73
CA LYS A 400 11.32 -12.27 -32.97
C LYS A 400 10.29 -13.40 -33.06
N THR A 401 9.24 -13.38 -32.22
CA THR A 401 8.32 -14.53 -32.05
C THR A 401 6.94 -14.32 -32.65
N LYS A 402 6.54 -13.08 -32.89
CA LYS A 402 5.20 -12.65 -33.31
C LYS A 402 4.07 -13.19 -32.40
N SER A 403 4.40 -13.57 -31.15
CA SER A 403 3.47 -14.16 -30.18
C SER A 403 3.35 -13.30 -28.92
N ILE A 404 2.11 -12.86 -28.63
CA ILE A 404 1.78 -12.12 -27.40
C ILE A 404 1.94 -13.02 -26.17
N ASP A 405 1.63 -14.32 -26.29
CA ASP A 405 1.71 -15.26 -25.19
C ASP A 405 3.16 -15.48 -24.73
N ILE A 406 4.09 -15.60 -25.69
CA ILE A 406 5.51 -15.71 -25.40
C ILE A 406 6.03 -14.44 -24.73
N VAL A 407 5.60 -13.26 -25.21
CA VAL A 407 5.97 -11.99 -24.60
C VAL A 407 5.38 -11.87 -23.20
N SER A 408 4.13 -12.29 -22.99
CA SER A 408 3.47 -12.30 -21.68
C SER A 408 4.21 -13.20 -20.69
N ALA A 409 4.58 -14.39 -21.11
CA ALA A 409 5.40 -15.32 -20.31
C ALA A 409 6.78 -14.72 -19.98
N GLY A 410 7.49 -14.16 -20.97
CA GLY A 410 8.80 -13.51 -20.77
C GLY A 410 8.76 -12.26 -19.88
N LEU A 411 7.63 -11.59 -19.78
CA LEU A 411 7.40 -10.46 -18.89
C LEU A 411 6.84 -10.89 -17.51
N HIS A 412 6.54 -12.18 -17.33
CA HIS A 412 5.86 -12.71 -16.15
C HIS A 412 4.57 -11.93 -15.82
N HIS A 413 3.69 -11.76 -16.82
CA HIS A 413 2.39 -11.12 -16.64
C HIS A 413 1.32 -12.17 -16.34
N ALA A 414 0.44 -11.87 -15.37
CA ALA A 414 -0.69 -12.73 -15.03
C ALA A 414 -1.76 -12.77 -16.15
N SER A 415 -1.76 -11.80 -17.07
CA SER A 415 -2.69 -11.77 -18.22
C SER A 415 -2.05 -11.12 -19.46
N THR A 416 -2.44 -11.61 -20.63
CA THR A 416 -2.05 -11.05 -21.95
C THR A 416 -2.58 -9.66 -22.18
N GLU A 417 -3.70 -9.26 -21.56
CA GLU A 417 -4.24 -7.89 -21.61
C GLU A 417 -3.23 -6.86 -21.10
N THR A 418 -2.47 -7.19 -20.03
CA THR A 418 -1.39 -6.33 -19.55
C THR A 418 -0.27 -6.20 -20.59
N THR A 419 -0.03 -7.26 -21.36
CA THR A 419 1.02 -7.30 -22.40
C THR A 419 0.63 -6.47 -23.61
N LYS A 420 -0.64 -6.45 -24.01
CA LYS A 420 -1.14 -5.63 -25.12
C LYS A 420 -0.79 -4.15 -24.98
N ILE A 421 -0.76 -3.61 -23.75
CA ILE A 421 -0.39 -2.22 -23.49
C ILE A 421 1.05 -1.89 -23.97
N TYR A 422 1.95 -2.87 -23.96
CA TYR A 422 3.32 -2.73 -24.44
C TYR A 422 3.42 -2.79 -25.96
N LEU A 423 2.48 -3.51 -26.59
CA LEU A 423 2.40 -3.76 -28.03
C LEU A 423 1.39 -2.83 -28.72
N GLU A 424 0.52 -2.14 -27.98
CA GLU A 424 -0.38 -1.12 -28.49
C GLU A 424 0.42 0.02 -29.09
N GLY A 425 0.59 -0.03 -30.40
CA GLY A 425 1.22 1.04 -31.12
C GLY A 425 2.12 0.59 -32.27
N PHE A 426 1.71 -0.42 -33.02
CA PHE A 426 2.22 -0.59 -34.38
C PHE A 426 2.07 0.75 -35.10
N GLY A 427 3.20 1.28 -35.62
CA GLY A 427 3.18 2.47 -36.46
C GLY A 427 2.33 2.21 -37.71
N LYS A 428 1.82 3.26 -38.34
CA LYS A 428 1.16 3.12 -39.64
C LYS A 428 2.09 2.43 -40.62
N ASP A 429 3.37 2.67 -40.50
CA ASP A 429 4.46 2.12 -41.31
C ASP A 429 4.62 0.62 -41.10
N GLU A 430 4.62 0.15 -39.85
CA GLU A 430 4.70 -1.29 -39.52
C GLU A 430 3.44 -2.04 -39.98
N ILE A 431 2.25 -1.40 -39.93
CA ILE A 431 1.03 -1.99 -40.43
C ILE A 431 1.11 -2.05 -41.97
N ALA A 432 1.61 -0.99 -42.65
CA ALA A 432 1.80 -0.97 -44.07
C ALA A 432 2.73 -2.09 -44.54
N GLU A 433 3.91 -2.26 -43.92
CA GLU A 433 4.84 -3.35 -44.21
C GLU A 433 4.22 -4.74 -43.96
N MET A 434 3.42 -4.90 -42.90
CA MET A 434 2.75 -6.17 -42.60
C MET A 434 1.59 -6.49 -43.51
N THR A 435 1.02 -5.49 -44.17
CA THR A 435 -0.11 -5.66 -45.09
C THR A 435 0.33 -5.68 -46.55
N GLU A 436 1.59 -5.38 -46.82
CA GLU A 436 2.14 -5.49 -48.17
C GLU A 436 2.20 -6.96 -48.59
N GLY A 437 1.63 -7.30 -49.74
CA GLY A 437 1.64 -8.67 -50.24
C GLY A 437 0.63 -9.64 -49.61
N LEU A 438 -0.37 -9.20 -48.87
CA LEU A 438 -1.41 -10.09 -48.30
C LEU A 438 -2.21 -10.92 -49.32
N LEU A 439 -2.16 -10.54 -50.58
CA LEU A 439 -2.83 -11.23 -51.71
C LEU A 439 -1.83 -11.71 -52.77
N ALA A 440 -0.53 -11.70 -52.48
CA ALA A 440 0.51 -12.15 -53.41
C ALA A 440 0.84 -13.64 -53.21
#